data_24f69bf41fe646014299d71a4382d591
#
_entry.id   24f69bf41fe646014299d71a4382d591
#
_cell.length_a   1.000
_cell.length_b   1.000
_cell.length_c   1.000
_cell.angle_alpha   90.00
_cell.angle_beta   90.00
_cell.angle_gamma   90.00
#
_symmetry.space_group_name_H-M   'P 1'
#
loop_
_entity.id
_entity.type
_entity.pdbx_description
1 polymer ?
#
loop_
_entity_poly.entity_id
_entity_poly.type
_entity_poly.pdbx_seq_one_letter_code
_entity_poly.pdbx_strand_id
1 'polypeptide(L)'
;MDDSTPIPGPDDPLPELPGAQDLPWPDVASTTDGTAEPPAAAIRYRVAVKGLAELGLEDEFRGLSSMWLHQREDTNLAQLSRRIAEDRDLVDLLLRSIGHYGGSVRIAIDPPAAGQTESQVRVEAEPGPLYRFADIRILAPDDAVGPDPARIVTRLLPVRVGDAVEAARVQSAETALPIRLADAGYPFARIAPPDVVIDHATRDASLTQSIDLGRRGVFGAIRIDDRVRGMDADHVAILTRFKPGDRYSNAGREDLRRALVQTGLFGAVTIRPVEGTGGEDDQQAVDLEISTEAAPLRTIALSGGFSTGQGVRAEGSWSHRNLFPPEGAFTTRAVAAEREQVAQVEVRKRNFGQRDRQFLITGGLSASQQFAFNSQTVGVSAALARESNIIWQKDWTWSIGAQVLLTSQRDFSLPRSDPRSTFTVLALPASVTWDRSDDLLNPSRGFRLTTRLSPEVTLRNRSNFNYLKAQFEATAYQPVGPLVMAGRVHIGSIVGAERGVIAPDRRFYAGGGGSVRGYVFQGVGPRNIENVPIGGNSLTELAVEARYRFQALGQDLGIVAFVDAGEVSTGTTPAFDRLSVGAGVGARFYTGFGPVRVDVATPINRRQGDPRIVFYVSIGQAF
;
A
#
# COMPACT_ATOMS: atom_id res chain seq x y z
N MET A 1 30.16 -52.08 7.13
CA MET A 1 31.17 -51.09 7.46
C MET A 1 30.44 -49.74 7.48
N ASP A 2 30.19 -49.32 8.69
CA ASP A 2 29.35 -48.17 9.00
C ASP A 2 30.30 -46.96 9.06
N ASP A 3 30.20 -46.05 8.12
CA ASP A 3 31.07 -44.85 8.04
C ASP A 3 30.20 -43.57 8.28
N SER A 4 29.72 -43.48 9.51
CA SER A 4 29.04 -42.27 9.99
C SER A 4 30.01 -41.39 10.75
N THR A 5 30.76 -40.55 10.04
CA THR A 5 31.48 -39.44 10.63
C THR A 5 30.48 -38.34 10.98
N PRO A 6 30.37 -37.89 12.23
CA PRO A 6 29.48 -36.81 12.61
C PRO A 6 29.93 -35.46 12.00
N ILE A 7 28.98 -34.70 11.48
CA ILE A 7 29.20 -33.33 11.01
C ILE A 7 29.51 -32.44 12.21
N PRO A 8 30.63 -31.68 12.22
CA PRO A 8 30.97 -30.81 13.33
C PRO A 8 29.94 -29.70 13.53
N GLY A 9 29.66 -29.38 14.80
CA GLY A 9 28.76 -28.30 15.20
C GLY A 9 29.39 -26.90 15.01
N PRO A 10 28.59 -25.82 15.07
CA PRO A 10 29.07 -24.46 14.82
C PRO A 10 30.13 -23.92 15.82
N ASP A 11 30.34 -24.59 16.93
CA ASP A 11 31.30 -24.20 17.98
C ASP A 11 32.52 -25.15 18.08
N ASP A 12 32.66 -26.14 17.19
CA ASP A 12 33.81 -27.04 17.19
C ASP A 12 35.01 -26.37 16.48
N PRO A 13 36.23 -26.46 17.06
CA PRO A 13 37.40 -25.92 16.39
C PRO A 13 37.64 -26.69 15.08
N LEU A 14 37.85 -25.94 14.00
CA LEU A 14 38.20 -26.50 12.69
C LEU A 14 39.40 -27.44 12.81
N PRO A 15 39.35 -28.65 12.18
CA PRO A 15 40.50 -29.55 12.18
C PRO A 15 41.70 -28.87 11.52
N GLU A 16 42.85 -28.93 12.16
CA GLU A 16 44.11 -28.46 11.60
C GLU A 16 44.38 -29.21 10.30
N LEU A 17 44.55 -28.48 9.22
CA LEU A 17 44.93 -29.03 7.93
C LEU A 17 46.34 -29.61 8.03
N PRO A 18 46.55 -30.92 7.83
CA PRO A 18 47.90 -31.46 7.86
C PRO A 18 48.66 -31.01 6.61
N GLY A 19 49.85 -30.44 6.81
CA GLY A 19 50.88 -30.38 5.79
C GLY A 19 51.17 -29.07 5.08
N ALA A 20 50.79 -27.89 5.64
CA ALA A 20 51.26 -26.63 5.05
C ALA A 20 52.72 -26.24 5.42
N GLN A 21 53.41 -27.06 6.24
CA GLN A 21 54.79 -26.78 6.68
C GLN A 21 55.90 -27.58 5.98
N ASP A 22 55.57 -28.57 5.13
CA ASP A 22 56.58 -29.49 4.54
C ASP A 22 56.62 -29.47 2.99
N LEU A 23 56.11 -28.45 2.35
CA LEU A 23 56.40 -28.25 0.92
C LEU A 23 57.67 -27.42 0.79
N PRO A 24 58.79 -28.00 0.26
CA PRO A 24 59.99 -27.20 0.00
C PRO A 24 59.64 -26.17 -1.08
N TRP A 25 59.65 -24.92 -0.67
CA TRP A 25 59.62 -23.81 -1.63
C TRP A 25 60.86 -23.95 -2.51
N PRO A 26 60.73 -23.85 -3.84
CA PRO A 26 61.91 -23.81 -4.68
C PRO A 26 62.76 -22.65 -4.27
N ASP A 27 64.02 -22.87 -3.92
CA ASP A 27 65.02 -21.85 -3.68
C ASP A 27 65.10 -20.97 -4.92
N VAL A 28 64.45 -19.82 -4.86
CA VAL A 28 64.68 -18.75 -5.81
C VAL A 28 66.04 -18.18 -5.44
N ALA A 29 67.09 -18.73 -6.05
CA ALA A 29 68.43 -18.15 -5.98
C ALA A 29 68.30 -16.66 -6.31
N SER A 30 68.63 -15.84 -5.31
CA SER A 30 68.75 -14.39 -5.46
C SER A 30 69.96 -14.12 -6.36
N THR A 31 69.74 -14.13 -7.67
CA THR A 31 70.63 -13.48 -8.60
C THR A 31 70.37 -11.99 -8.50
N THR A 32 71.09 -11.35 -7.58
CA THR A 32 71.35 -9.93 -7.62
C THR A 32 72.28 -9.66 -8.82
N ASP A 33 71.67 -9.50 -9.98
CA ASP A 33 72.32 -8.75 -11.06
C ASP A 33 71.36 -7.60 -11.42
N GLY A 34 71.84 -6.41 -11.00
CA GLY A 34 71.10 -5.17 -11.09
C GLY A 34 70.97 -4.64 -12.53
N THR A 35 69.92 -5.03 -13.18
CA THR A 35 69.27 -4.19 -14.18
C THR A 35 67.80 -4.16 -13.77
N ALA A 36 67.42 -3.15 -12.97
CA ALA A 36 66.02 -2.82 -12.80
C ALA A 36 65.42 -2.63 -14.22
N GLU A 37 64.56 -3.57 -14.62
CA GLU A 37 63.68 -3.34 -15.76
C GLU A 37 63.03 -1.97 -15.55
N PRO A 38 63.08 -1.05 -16.52
CA PRO A 38 62.46 0.27 -16.33
C PRO A 38 60.99 0.03 -15.96
N PRO A 39 60.48 0.76 -14.94
CA PRO A 39 59.09 0.59 -14.52
C PRO A 39 58.21 0.65 -15.77
N ALA A 40 57.41 -0.40 -15.99
CA ALA A 40 56.52 -0.46 -17.15
C ALA A 40 55.76 0.86 -17.24
N ALA A 41 55.91 1.55 -18.40
CA ALA A 41 55.39 2.90 -18.57
C ALA A 41 53.93 2.94 -18.17
N ALA A 42 53.59 3.75 -17.19
CA ALA A 42 52.24 3.91 -16.71
C ALA A 42 51.38 4.45 -17.86
N ILE A 43 50.32 3.75 -18.19
CA ILE A 43 49.39 4.11 -19.25
C ILE A 43 48.13 4.66 -18.58
N ARG A 44 47.73 5.89 -18.96
CA ARG A 44 46.39 6.43 -18.65
C ARG A 44 45.54 6.40 -19.90
N TYR A 45 44.29 6.06 -19.74
CA TYR A 45 43.37 5.94 -20.87
C TYR A 45 41.98 6.46 -20.57
N ARG A 46 41.25 6.82 -21.64
CA ARG A 46 39.81 7.10 -21.63
C ARG A 46 39.10 6.13 -22.54
N VAL A 47 37.88 5.76 -22.16
CA VAL A 47 37.04 4.87 -22.96
C VAL A 47 36.05 5.69 -23.77
N ALA A 48 35.97 5.43 -25.07
CA ALA A 48 34.97 5.94 -26.00
C ALA A 48 34.16 4.75 -26.52
N VAL A 49 32.85 4.81 -26.40
CA VAL A 49 31.92 3.73 -26.78
C VAL A 49 31.08 4.17 -27.95
N LYS A 50 30.93 3.29 -28.96
CA LYS A 50 30.10 3.51 -30.14
C LYS A 50 29.29 2.26 -30.47
N GLY A 51 28.02 2.44 -30.88
CA GLY A 51 27.13 1.35 -31.29
C GLY A 51 26.26 0.76 -30.16
N LEU A 52 26.51 1.08 -28.88
CA LEU A 52 25.69 0.61 -27.76
C LEU A 52 24.55 1.58 -27.37
N ALA A 53 24.72 2.88 -27.61
CA ALA A 53 23.71 3.88 -27.24
C ALA A 53 22.40 3.70 -28.01
N GLU A 54 22.45 3.40 -29.30
CA GLU A 54 21.26 3.15 -30.13
C GLU A 54 20.46 1.90 -29.69
N LEU A 55 21.14 0.99 -29.00
CA LEU A 55 20.56 -0.26 -28.43
C LEU A 55 20.11 -0.09 -26.98
N GLY A 56 20.36 1.05 -26.35
CA GLY A 56 20.06 1.26 -24.93
C GLY A 56 21.00 0.55 -23.95
N LEU A 57 22.15 0.00 -24.42
CA LEU A 57 23.08 -0.79 -23.63
C LEU A 57 24.28 0.01 -23.07
N GLU A 58 24.40 1.29 -23.40
CA GLU A 58 25.58 2.08 -23.03
C GLU A 58 25.70 2.28 -21.51
N ASP A 59 24.59 2.54 -20.83
CA ASP A 59 24.60 2.73 -19.37
C ASP A 59 24.89 1.41 -18.63
N GLU A 60 24.39 0.29 -19.12
CA GLU A 60 24.67 -1.04 -18.59
C GLU A 60 26.15 -1.42 -18.81
N PHE A 61 26.68 -1.17 -20.00
CA PHE A 61 28.10 -1.33 -20.27
C PHE A 61 28.95 -0.48 -19.33
N ARG A 62 28.63 0.81 -19.16
CA ARG A 62 29.37 1.70 -18.24
C ARG A 62 29.37 1.22 -16.80
N GLY A 63 28.26 0.63 -16.34
CA GLY A 63 28.13 0.09 -14.99
C GLY A 63 28.94 -1.18 -14.73
N LEU A 64 29.19 -1.99 -15.77
CA LEU A 64 29.82 -3.31 -15.67
C LEU A 64 31.25 -3.36 -16.24
N SER A 65 31.63 -2.40 -17.10
CA SER A 65 32.90 -2.41 -17.83
C SER A 65 34.09 -2.15 -16.91
N SER A 66 35.02 -3.10 -16.90
CA SER A 66 36.30 -2.98 -16.19
C SER A 66 37.14 -1.81 -16.71
N MET A 67 37.12 -1.55 -18.03
CA MET A 67 37.84 -0.39 -18.62
C MET A 67 37.18 0.92 -18.21
N TRP A 68 35.85 1.02 -18.23
CA TRP A 68 35.13 2.25 -17.90
C TRP A 68 35.29 2.63 -16.43
N LEU A 69 35.20 1.66 -15.51
CA LEU A 69 35.31 1.89 -14.07
C LEU A 69 36.71 2.34 -13.65
N HIS A 70 37.75 1.89 -14.36
CA HIS A 70 39.16 2.18 -14.02
C HIS A 70 39.83 3.12 -15.04
N GLN A 71 39.06 3.87 -15.83
CA GLN A 71 39.64 4.87 -16.75
C GLN A 71 40.29 6.01 -15.95
N ARG A 72 41.34 6.62 -16.52
CA ARG A 72 42.18 7.69 -15.92
C ARG A 72 43.05 7.25 -14.73
N GLU A 73 43.02 5.97 -14.35
CA GLU A 73 43.97 5.41 -13.40
C GLU A 73 45.25 4.99 -14.08
N ASP A 74 46.38 5.01 -13.35
CA ASP A 74 47.65 4.50 -13.84
C ASP A 74 47.55 2.98 -13.98
N THR A 75 47.82 2.43 -15.15
CA THR A 75 47.78 1.00 -15.45
C THR A 75 49.00 0.59 -16.27
N ASN A 76 49.24 -0.71 -16.41
CA ASN A 76 50.23 -1.23 -17.35
C ASN A 76 49.54 -1.93 -18.53
N LEU A 77 50.31 -2.25 -19.58
CA LEU A 77 49.79 -2.84 -20.79
C LEU A 77 49.14 -4.21 -20.56
N ALA A 78 49.69 -5.03 -19.63
CA ALA A 78 49.13 -6.34 -19.31
C ALA A 78 47.74 -6.22 -18.64
N GLN A 79 47.59 -5.31 -17.68
CA GLN A 79 46.32 -5.03 -17.03
C GLN A 79 45.29 -4.46 -18.02
N LEU A 80 45.69 -3.52 -18.88
CA LEU A 80 44.82 -2.96 -19.89
C LEU A 80 44.37 -4.04 -20.90
N SER A 81 45.27 -4.92 -21.35
CA SER A 81 44.93 -6.01 -22.26
C SER A 81 43.92 -7.01 -21.63
N ARG A 82 44.05 -7.28 -20.34
CA ARG A 82 43.08 -8.12 -19.63
C ARG A 82 41.70 -7.47 -19.54
N ARG A 83 41.65 -6.18 -19.17
CA ARG A 83 40.39 -5.41 -19.15
C ARG A 83 39.73 -5.35 -20.54
N ILE A 84 40.51 -5.23 -21.58
CA ILE A 84 40.03 -5.25 -22.98
C ILE A 84 39.38 -6.61 -23.30
N ALA A 85 39.99 -7.73 -22.90
CA ALA A 85 39.41 -9.05 -23.10
C ALA A 85 38.09 -9.21 -22.33
N GLU A 86 38.08 -8.83 -21.04
CA GLU A 86 36.89 -8.86 -20.19
C GLU A 86 35.73 -8.03 -20.78
N ASP A 87 36.02 -6.81 -21.22
CA ASP A 87 35.00 -5.92 -21.78
C ASP A 87 34.54 -6.33 -23.19
N ARG A 88 35.39 -7.01 -23.96
CA ARG A 88 34.96 -7.62 -25.23
C ARG A 88 33.91 -8.70 -24.98
N ASP A 89 34.17 -9.59 -24.01
CA ASP A 89 33.23 -10.65 -23.63
C ASP A 89 31.94 -10.04 -23.04
N LEU A 90 32.07 -8.95 -22.29
CA LEU A 90 30.91 -8.20 -21.75
C LEU A 90 30.04 -7.64 -22.88
N VAL A 91 30.63 -6.96 -23.89
CA VAL A 91 29.84 -6.41 -24.99
C VAL A 91 29.17 -7.52 -25.81
N ASP A 92 29.87 -8.65 -26.07
CA ASP A 92 29.27 -9.80 -26.72
C ASP A 92 28.09 -10.38 -25.92
N LEU A 93 28.23 -10.48 -24.59
CA LEU A 93 27.16 -10.90 -23.69
C LEU A 93 25.97 -9.93 -23.74
N LEU A 94 26.22 -8.62 -23.70
CA LEU A 94 25.18 -7.59 -23.78
C LEU A 94 24.44 -7.63 -25.12
N LEU A 95 25.14 -7.79 -26.24
CA LEU A 95 24.51 -7.93 -27.56
C LEU A 95 23.63 -9.17 -27.65
N ARG A 96 24.12 -10.32 -27.15
CA ARG A 96 23.36 -11.58 -27.10
C ARG A 96 22.14 -11.47 -26.20
N SER A 97 22.25 -10.73 -25.08
CA SER A 97 21.15 -10.57 -24.14
C SER A 97 19.89 -9.96 -24.75
N ILE A 98 20.05 -9.12 -25.79
CA ILE A 98 18.97 -8.46 -26.54
C ILE A 98 18.69 -9.09 -27.92
N GLY A 99 19.26 -10.28 -28.19
CA GLY A 99 18.97 -11.05 -29.40
C GLY A 99 19.93 -10.83 -30.58
N HIS A 100 21.06 -10.18 -30.40
CA HIS A 100 22.08 -9.97 -31.43
C HIS A 100 23.21 -11.00 -31.30
N TYR A 101 23.01 -12.23 -31.81
CA TYR A 101 23.96 -13.34 -31.70
C TYR A 101 25.04 -13.37 -32.78
N GLY A 102 24.93 -12.51 -33.78
CA GLY A 102 25.91 -12.35 -34.88
C GLY A 102 26.65 -11.03 -34.81
N GLY A 103 26.70 -10.39 -33.66
CA GLY A 103 27.42 -9.12 -33.47
C GLY A 103 28.94 -9.28 -33.48
N SER A 104 29.64 -8.20 -33.70
CA SER A 104 31.10 -8.11 -33.60
C SER A 104 31.53 -6.92 -32.75
N VAL A 105 32.64 -7.10 -32.05
CA VAL A 105 33.20 -6.07 -31.15
C VAL A 105 34.65 -5.82 -31.54
N ARG A 106 34.96 -4.57 -31.87
CA ARG A 106 36.31 -4.13 -32.10
C ARG A 106 36.75 -3.17 -31.00
N ILE A 107 37.88 -3.48 -30.35
CA ILE A 107 38.47 -2.61 -29.35
C ILE A 107 39.87 -2.20 -29.85
N ALA A 108 40.10 -0.92 -29.97
CA ALA A 108 41.36 -0.34 -30.47
C ALA A 108 41.90 0.63 -29.42
N ILE A 109 43.24 0.68 -29.31
CA ILE A 109 43.94 1.65 -28.47
C ILE A 109 44.57 2.67 -29.43
N ASP A 110 44.10 3.90 -29.38
CA ASP A 110 44.70 5.01 -30.11
C ASP A 110 45.76 5.69 -29.20
N PRO A 111 46.94 5.95 -29.71
CA PRO A 111 47.98 6.64 -28.95
C PRO A 111 47.54 8.05 -28.57
N PRO A 112 48.15 8.66 -27.52
CA PRO A 112 47.81 10.01 -27.14
C PRO A 112 47.99 10.99 -28.32
N ALA A 113 46.98 11.86 -28.52
CA ALA A 113 47.09 12.94 -29.49
C ALA A 113 48.17 13.95 -29.08
N ALA A 114 48.71 14.73 -30.04
CA ALA A 114 49.77 15.72 -29.77
C ALA A 114 49.35 16.68 -28.64
N GLY A 115 50.10 16.66 -27.53
CA GLY A 115 49.85 17.46 -26.33
C GLY A 115 48.93 16.80 -25.31
N GLN A 116 48.49 15.54 -25.47
CA GLN A 116 47.73 14.75 -24.51
C GLN A 116 48.61 13.65 -23.89
N THR A 117 48.31 13.26 -22.67
CA THR A 117 49.01 12.20 -21.91
C THR A 117 48.19 10.92 -21.78
N GLU A 118 46.92 10.94 -22.19
CA GLU A 118 46.00 9.83 -22.08
C GLU A 118 45.77 9.18 -23.47
N SER A 119 45.84 7.86 -23.52
CA SER A 119 45.43 7.07 -24.69
C SER A 119 43.92 6.98 -24.77
N GLN A 120 43.36 6.82 -25.97
CA GLN A 120 41.93 6.57 -26.13
C GLN A 120 41.68 5.09 -26.45
N VAL A 121 40.91 4.41 -25.62
CA VAL A 121 40.43 3.07 -25.90
C VAL A 121 39.05 3.18 -26.53
N ARG A 122 38.94 2.80 -27.79
CA ARG A 122 37.70 2.87 -28.55
C ARG A 122 37.04 1.52 -28.63
N VAL A 123 35.83 1.43 -28.11
CA VAL A 123 34.95 0.24 -28.16
C VAL A 123 33.92 0.49 -29.26
N GLU A 124 33.99 -0.25 -30.35
CA GLU A 124 33.03 -0.21 -31.46
C GLU A 124 32.28 -1.52 -31.49
N ALA A 125 30.97 -1.47 -31.20
CA ALA A 125 30.06 -2.60 -31.26
C ALA A 125 29.22 -2.53 -32.55
N GLU A 126 29.25 -3.58 -33.33
CA GLU A 126 28.38 -3.81 -34.48
C GLU A 126 27.38 -4.89 -34.13
N PRO A 127 26.10 -4.56 -33.90
CA PRO A 127 25.13 -5.53 -33.36
C PRO A 127 24.83 -6.71 -34.31
N GLY A 128 25.00 -6.50 -35.61
CA GLY A 128 24.58 -7.50 -36.60
C GLY A 128 23.05 -7.66 -36.65
N PRO A 129 22.53 -8.75 -37.23
CA PRO A 129 21.10 -8.99 -37.35
C PRO A 129 20.47 -9.33 -36.01
N LEU A 130 19.19 -8.93 -35.85
CA LEU A 130 18.35 -9.36 -34.70
C LEU A 130 17.78 -10.75 -34.99
N TYR A 131 18.04 -11.71 -34.09
CA TYR A 131 17.52 -13.07 -34.16
C TYR A 131 16.12 -13.14 -33.57
N ARG A 132 15.25 -13.96 -34.19
CA ARG A 132 13.86 -14.13 -33.76
C ARG A 132 13.52 -15.60 -33.59
N PHE A 133 12.56 -15.90 -32.70
CA PHE A 133 12.04 -17.25 -32.58
C PHE A 133 11.25 -17.63 -33.84
N ALA A 134 11.76 -18.62 -34.58
CA ALA A 134 11.09 -19.20 -35.74
C ALA A 134 10.15 -20.34 -35.34
N ASP A 135 10.47 -21.05 -34.25
CA ASP A 135 9.68 -22.21 -33.79
C ASP A 135 9.65 -22.26 -32.26
N ILE A 136 8.51 -22.68 -31.71
CA ILE A 136 8.30 -22.92 -30.28
C ILE A 136 7.64 -24.30 -30.13
N ARG A 137 8.39 -25.25 -29.56
CA ARG A 137 7.96 -26.63 -29.34
C ARG A 137 7.65 -26.86 -27.87
N ILE A 138 6.48 -27.42 -27.62
CA ILE A 138 6.11 -27.90 -26.28
C ILE A 138 6.18 -29.43 -26.30
N LEU A 139 7.02 -29.98 -25.46
CA LEU A 139 7.13 -31.43 -25.27
C LEU A 139 6.38 -31.80 -24.00
N ALA A 140 5.42 -32.72 -24.13
CA ALA A 140 4.65 -33.28 -23.04
C ALA A 140 4.74 -34.80 -23.06
N PRO A 141 4.52 -35.49 -21.92
CA PRO A 141 4.44 -36.96 -21.89
C PRO A 141 3.29 -37.47 -22.78
N ASP A 142 3.47 -38.59 -23.43
CA ASP A 142 2.47 -39.24 -24.31
C ASP A 142 1.24 -39.74 -23.54
N ASP A 143 1.37 -39.96 -22.23
CA ASP A 143 0.34 -40.43 -21.31
C ASP A 143 -0.33 -39.28 -20.54
N ALA A 144 -0.17 -38.03 -20.97
CA ALA A 144 -0.74 -36.86 -20.32
C ALA A 144 -2.28 -36.97 -20.22
N VAL A 145 -2.80 -36.88 -18.99
CA VAL A 145 -4.24 -36.96 -18.72
C VAL A 145 -4.84 -35.55 -18.83
N GLY A 146 -5.93 -35.43 -19.58
CA GLY A 146 -6.69 -34.16 -19.66
C GLY A 146 -6.53 -33.39 -20.97
N PRO A 147 -6.75 -32.06 -20.98
CA PRO A 147 -6.64 -31.25 -22.19
C PRO A 147 -5.21 -31.19 -22.72
N ASP A 148 -5.05 -31.03 -24.03
CA ASP A 148 -3.78 -30.92 -24.73
C ASP A 148 -2.80 -29.94 -24.02
N PRO A 149 -1.70 -30.47 -23.43
CA PRO A 149 -0.73 -29.64 -22.70
C PRO A 149 -0.08 -28.57 -23.58
N ALA A 150 0.20 -28.90 -24.84
CA ALA A 150 0.85 -27.98 -25.77
C ALA A 150 -0.03 -26.75 -26.01
N ARG A 151 -1.33 -26.93 -26.16
CA ARG A 151 -2.29 -25.82 -26.34
C ARG A 151 -2.38 -24.92 -25.11
N ILE A 152 -2.37 -25.49 -23.88
CA ILE A 152 -2.41 -24.74 -22.63
C ILE A 152 -1.14 -23.90 -22.48
N VAL A 153 0.02 -24.55 -22.63
CA VAL A 153 1.33 -23.90 -22.42
C VAL A 153 1.58 -22.84 -23.46
N THR A 154 1.31 -23.09 -24.74
CA THR A 154 1.46 -22.09 -25.81
C THR A 154 0.62 -20.82 -25.54
N ARG A 155 -0.56 -20.98 -24.93
CA ARG A 155 -1.40 -19.82 -24.56
C ARG A 155 -0.81 -19.03 -23.38
N LEU A 156 -0.16 -19.72 -22.43
CA LEU A 156 0.33 -19.12 -21.17
C LEU A 156 1.78 -18.64 -21.28
N LEU A 157 2.56 -19.20 -22.22
CA LEU A 157 3.95 -18.81 -22.45
C LEU A 157 4.01 -17.36 -22.94
N PRO A 158 4.80 -16.48 -22.30
CA PRO A 158 4.91 -15.08 -22.70
C PRO A 158 5.86 -14.84 -23.89
N VAL A 159 6.34 -15.90 -24.53
CA VAL A 159 7.17 -15.85 -25.74
C VAL A 159 6.36 -16.34 -26.93
N ARG A 160 6.50 -15.70 -28.08
CA ARG A 160 5.79 -16.00 -29.31
C ARG A 160 6.76 -16.17 -30.48
N VAL A 161 6.35 -16.94 -31.49
CA VAL A 161 7.04 -16.98 -32.77
C VAL A 161 7.08 -15.55 -33.35
N GLY A 162 8.26 -15.12 -33.81
CA GLY A 162 8.54 -13.77 -34.30
C GLY A 162 9.07 -12.79 -33.25
N ASP A 163 8.99 -13.11 -31.95
CA ASP A 163 9.62 -12.29 -30.90
C ASP A 163 11.16 -12.34 -31.01
N ALA A 164 11.82 -11.26 -30.59
CA ALA A 164 13.28 -11.23 -30.46
C ALA A 164 13.76 -12.24 -29.41
N VAL A 165 14.92 -12.86 -29.64
CA VAL A 165 15.53 -13.83 -28.72
C VAL A 165 16.26 -13.09 -27.60
N GLU A 166 15.51 -12.43 -26.75
CA GLU A 166 16.00 -11.66 -25.60
C GLU A 166 16.13 -12.56 -24.37
N ALA A 167 17.31 -12.60 -23.76
CA ALA A 167 17.55 -13.42 -22.56
C ALA A 167 16.58 -13.08 -21.42
N ALA A 168 16.33 -11.79 -21.16
CA ALA A 168 15.39 -11.31 -20.14
C ALA A 168 13.96 -11.80 -20.39
N ARG A 169 13.53 -11.91 -21.66
CA ARG A 169 12.22 -12.43 -22.05
C ARG A 169 12.09 -13.91 -21.74
N VAL A 170 13.11 -14.70 -22.07
CA VAL A 170 13.14 -16.14 -21.78
C VAL A 170 13.14 -16.39 -20.26
N GLN A 171 13.98 -15.68 -19.53
CA GLN A 171 14.04 -15.79 -18.06
C GLN A 171 12.72 -15.34 -17.40
N SER A 172 12.10 -14.28 -17.91
CA SER A 172 10.77 -13.86 -17.46
C SER A 172 9.70 -14.92 -17.76
N ALA A 173 9.82 -15.62 -18.88
CA ALA A 173 8.94 -16.74 -19.22
C ALA A 173 9.12 -17.91 -18.28
N GLU A 174 10.35 -18.28 -17.97
CA GLU A 174 10.69 -19.36 -17.03
C GLU A 174 10.11 -19.11 -15.64
N THR A 175 10.22 -17.89 -15.12
CA THR A 175 9.68 -17.51 -13.80
C THR A 175 8.16 -17.34 -13.80
N ALA A 176 7.56 -16.86 -14.89
CA ALA A 176 6.12 -16.61 -14.97
C ALA A 176 5.29 -17.84 -15.28
N LEU A 177 5.84 -18.81 -16.05
CA LEU A 177 5.10 -19.99 -16.50
C LEU A 177 4.56 -20.85 -15.35
N PRO A 178 5.34 -21.19 -14.29
CA PRO A 178 4.83 -21.94 -13.14
C PRO A 178 3.64 -21.24 -12.46
N ILE A 179 3.72 -19.91 -12.30
CA ILE A 179 2.68 -19.10 -11.67
C ILE A 179 1.41 -19.16 -12.52
N ARG A 180 1.53 -18.95 -13.84
CA ARG A 180 0.40 -18.96 -14.76
C ARG A 180 -0.26 -20.33 -14.88
N LEU A 181 0.53 -21.41 -14.82
CA LEU A 181 0.02 -22.78 -14.80
C LEU A 181 -0.72 -23.09 -13.50
N ALA A 182 -0.18 -22.65 -12.37
CA ALA A 182 -0.87 -22.77 -11.09
C ALA A 182 -2.21 -21.98 -11.10
N ASP A 183 -2.26 -20.78 -11.69
CA ASP A 183 -3.52 -20.02 -11.88
C ASP A 183 -4.46 -20.70 -12.89
N ALA A 184 -3.91 -21.43 -13.86
CA ALA A 184 -4.69 -22.26 -14.78
C ALA A 184 -5.19 -23.57 -14.15
N GLY A 185 -4.85 -23.85 -12.88
CA GLY A 185 -5.28 -25.03 -12.14
C GLY A 185 -4.27 -26.19 -12.15
N TYR A 186 -3.01 -25.95 -12.44
CA TYR A 186 -1.95 -26.97 -12.45
C TYR A 186 -0.82 -26.62 -11.46
N PRO A 187 -1.05 -26.70 -10.14
CA PRO A 187 -0.07 -26.28 -9.13
C PRO A 187 1.15 -27.20 -9.02
N PHE A 188 1.04 -28.44 -9.50
CA PHE A 188 2.08 -29.48 -9.43
C PHE A 188 2.74 -29.72 -10.79
N ALA A 189 2.51 -28.84 -11.78
CA ALA A 189 3.16 -28.96 -13.07
C ALA A 189 4.68 -28.95 -12.92
N ARG A 190 5.34 -29.94 -13.56
CA ARG A 190 6.80 -30.05 -13.61
C ARG A 190 7.28 -29.40 -14.91
N ILE A 191 8.17 -28.43 -14.78
CA ILE A 191 8.64 -27.61 -15.89
C ILE A 191 10.15 -27.73 -15.92
N ALA A 192 10.71 -28.23 -17.03
CA ALA A 192 12.15 -28.17 -17.25
C ALA A 192 12.58 -26.77 -17.70
N PRO A 193 13.83 -26.37 -17.47
CA PRO A 193 14.35 -25.14 -18.06
C PRO A 193 14.14 -25.12 -19.58
N PRO A 194 13.83 -23.97 -20.19
CA PRO A 194 13.66 -23.86 -21.63
C PRO A 194 14.99 -24.08 -22.33
N ASP A 195 14.98 -24.88 -23.40
CA ASP A 195 16.12 -25.06 -24.29
C ASP A 195 15.97 -24.13 -25.50
N VAL A 196 16.95 -23.24 -25.68
CA VAL A 196 16.99 -22.26 -26.77
C VAL A 196 18.17 -22.56 -27.66
N VAL A 197 17.89 -22.98 -28.87
CA VAL A 197 18.90 -23.29 -29.89
C VAL A 197 18.96 -22.14 -30.90
N ILE A 198 20.13 -21.53 -31.05
CA ILE A 198 20.41 -20.44 -32.00
C ILE A 198 20.97 -21.05 -33.30
N ASP A 199 20.32 -20.76 -34.43
CA ASP A 199 20.81 -21.10 -35.76
C ASP A 199 21.42 -19.86 -36.43
N HIS A 200 22.75 -19.89 -36.58
CA HIS A 200 23.49 -18.84 -37.22
C HIS A 200 23.34 -18.81 -38.75
N ALA A 201 22.96 -19.94 -39.39
CA ALA A 201 22.80 -20.05 -40.83
C ALA A 201 21.49 -19.38 -41.28
N THR A 202 20.41 -19.64 -40.56
CA THR A 202 19.07 -19.05 -40.82
C THR A 202 18.86 -17.72 -40.10
N ARG A 203 19.69 -17.41 -39.10
CA ARG A 203 19.61 -16.22 -38.21
C ARG A 203 18.33 -16.18 -37.39
N ASP A 204 17.92 -17.33 -36.92
CA ASP A 204 16.74 -17.50 -36.07
C ASP A 204 17.03 -18.40 -34.86
N ALA A 205 16.01 -18.67 -34.05
CA ALA A 205 16.10 -19.55 -32.91
C ALA A 205 14.88 -20.45 -32.79
N SER A 206 15.06 -21.61 -32.18
CA SER A 206 13.98 -22.44 -31.71
C SER A 206 13.98 -22.53 -30.18
N LEU A 207 12.79 -22.51 -29.57
CA LEU A 207 12.60 -22.72 -28.14
C LEU A 207 11.89 -24.05 -27.93
N THR A 208 12.46 -24.91 -27.10
CA THR A 208 11.83 -26.17 -26.69
C THR A 208 11.54 -26.14 -25.21
N GLN A 209 10.27 -26.32 -24.83
CA GLN A 209 9.81 -26.33 -23.46
C GLN A 209 9.25 -27.71 -23.11
N SER A 210 9.94 -28.44 -22.25
CA SER A 210 9.45 -29.72 -21.73
C SER A 210 8.60 -29.48 -20.47
N ILE A 211 7.41 -30.10 -20.42
CA ILE A 211 6.46 -29.93 -19.35
C ILE A 211 5.60 -31.17 -19.12
N ASP A 212 5.37 -31.47 -17.84
CA ASP A 212 4.34 -32.39 -17.38
C ASP A 212 3.33 -31.58 -16.53
N LEU A 213 2.11 -31.44 -17.01
CA LEU A 213 1.06 -30.69 -16.31
C LEU A 213 0.55 -31.41 -15.07
N GLY A 214 0.62 -32.72 -15.02
CA GLY A 214 -0.06 -33.53 -14.02
C GLY A 214 -1.59 -33.38 -14.10
N ARG A 215 -2.28 -33.76 -13.01
CA ARG A 215 -3.74 -33.63 -12.89
C ARG A 215 -4.16 -32.21 -12.58
N ARG A 216 -5.38 -31.85 -12.98
CA ARG A 216 -5.97 -30.56 -12.68
C ARG A 216 -6.27 -30.43 -11.17
N GLY A 217 -5.74 -29.41 -10.51
CA GLY A 217 -5.91 -29.17 -9.09
C GLY A 217 -7.27 -28.53 -8.75
N VAL A 218 -7.87 -29.01 -7.68
CA VAL A 218 -9.01 -28.38 -6.98
C VAL A 218 -8.63 -28.12 -5.54
N PHE A 219 -9.12 -27.03 -4.94
CA PHE A 219 -8.84 -26.74 -3.52
C PHE A 219 -9.35 -27.87 -2.63
N GLY A 220 -8.47 -28.41 -1.79
CA GLY A 220 -8.73 -29.44 -0.79
C GLY A 220 -8.83 -28.88 0.61
N ALA A 221 -8.25 -29.60 1.57
CA ALA A 221 -8.27 -29.24 2.99
C ALA A 221 -7.26 -28.12 3.30
N ILE A 222 -7.57 -27.34 4.33
CA ILE A 222 -6.67 -26.36 4.93
C ILE A 222 -6.08 -26.97 6.20
N ARG A 223 -4.74 -26.98 6.30
CA ARG A 223 -3.99 -27.47 7.44
C ARG A 223 -3.18 -26.34 8.03
N ILE A 224 -3.45 -26.01 9.29
CA ILE A 224 -2.72 -25.00 10.05
C ILE A 224 -2.45 -25.55 11.45
N ASP A 225 -1.33 -25.16 12.05
CA ASP A 225 -1.09 -25.43 13.46
C ASP A 225 -1.96 -24.51 14.32
N ASP A 226 -3.07 -25.05 14.84
CA ASP A 226 -4.08 -24.35 15.64
C ASP A 226 -3.57 -23.83 17.00
N ARG A 227 -2.41 -24.31 17.46
CA ARG A 227 -1.75 -23.80 18.68
C ARG A 227 -1.23 -22.38 18.51
N VAL A 228 -1.06 -21.93 17.28
CA VAL A 228 -0.56 -20.59 16.99
C VAL A 228 -1.73 -19.61 16.97
N ARG A 229 -1.83 -18.80 18.02
CA ARG A 229 -2.79 -17.69 18.13
C ARG A 229 -4.28 -18.07 18.20
N GLY A 230 -4.63 -19.35 18.42
CA GLY A 230 -6.01 -19.83 18.44
C GLY A 230 -6.70 -19.72 17.08
N MET A 231 -5.92 -19.77 16.00
CA MET A 231 -6.39 -19.79 14.62
C MET A 231 -6.53 -21.25 14.19
N ASP A 232 -7.76 -21.72 14.04
CA ASP A 232 -8.07 -23.05 13.55
C ASP A 232 -8.40 -23.06 12.04
N ALA A 233 -8.52 -24.24 11.46
CA ALA A 233 -8.84 -24.40 10.05
C ALA A 233 -10.21 -23.83 9.69
N ASP A 234 -11.19 -23.91 10.59
CA ASP A 234 -12.55 -23.39 10.39
C ASP A 234 -12.53 -21.86 10.30
N HIS A 235 -11.76 -21.20 11.17
CA HIS A 235 -11.62 -19.76 11.08
C HIS A 235 -10.83 -19.32 9.82
N VAL A 236 -9.79 -20.06 9.45
CA VAL A 236 -9.06 -19.82 8.20
C VAL A 236 -9.97 -19.98 6.98
N ALA A 237 -10.90 -20.95 7.01
CA ALA A 237 -11.89 -21.12 5.94
C ALA A 237 -12.80 -19.89 5.78
N ILE A 238 -13.11 -19.15 6.86
CA ILE A 238 -13.82 -17.86 6.76
C ILE A 238 -13.03 -16.82 5.96
N LEU A 239 -11.67 -16.88 6.00
CA LEU A 239 -10.80 -15.96 5.30
C LEU A 239 -10.65 -16.29 3.80
N THR A 240 -11.05 -17.48 3.35
CA THR A 240 -10.94 -17.88 1.94
C THR A 240 -12.01 -17.23 1.08
N ARG A 241 -11.71 -17.06 -0.21
CA ARG A 241 -12.67 -16.70 -1.25
C ARG A 241 -12.98 -17.86 -2.18
N PHE A 242 -12.41 -19.01 -1.90
CA PHE A 242 -12.66 -20.28 -2.57
C PHE A 242 -13.27 -21.29 -1.58
N LYS A 243 -13.87 -22.33 -2.11
CA LYS A 243 -14.41 -23.46 -1.37
C LYS A 243 -13.66 -24.73 -1.75
N PRO A 244 -13.64 -25.75 -0.88
CA PRO A 244 -13.19 -27.08 -1.28
C PRO A 244 -13.93 -27.54 -2.55
N GLY A 245 -13.18 -28.08 -3.52
CA GLY A 245 -13.68 -28.46 -4.84
C GLY A 245 -13.64 -27.36 -5.91
N ASP A 246 -13.48 -26.09 -5.56
CA ASP A 246 -13.24 -25.03 -6.54
C ASP A 246 -11.89 -25.26 -7.24
N ARG A 247 -11.80 -24.86 -8.51
CA ARG A 247 -10.54 -24.94 -9.26
C ARG A 247 -9.43 -24.20 -8.53
N TYR A 248 -8.29 -24.87 -8.33
CA TYR A 248 -7.12 -24.23 -7.73
C TYR A 248 -6.64 -23.03 -8.56
N SER A 249 -6.20 -21.98 -7.87
CA SER A 249 -5.50 -20.85 -8.45
C SER A 249 -4.46 -20.31 -7.47
N ASN A 250 -3.31 -19.93 -7.99
CA ASN A 250 -2.27 -19.28 -7.19
C ASN A 250 -2.76 -17.92 -6.64
N ALA A 251 -3.58 -17.20 -7.41
CA ALA A 251 -4.22 -15.96 -6.97
C ALA A 251 -5.10 -16.18 -5.73
N GLY A 252 -5.86 -17.28 -5.65
CA GLY A 252 -6.65 -17.64 -4.46
C GLY A 252 -5.79 -17.95 -3.24
N ARG A 253 -4.70 -18.69 -3.43
CA ARG A 253 -3.71 -18.96 -2.36
C ARG A 253 -3.06 -17.67 -1.84
N GLU A 254 -2.62 -16.79 -2.75
CA GLU A 254 -2.00 -15.51 -2.38
C GLU A 254 -3.00 -14.54 -1.72
N ASP A 255 -4.27 -14.60 -2.11
CA ASP A 255 -5.33 -13.84 -1.44
C ASP A 255 -5.50 -14.31 0.02
N LEU A 256 -5.51 -15.64 0.26
CA LEU A 256 -5.55 -16.18 1.62
C LEU A 256 -4.31 -15.79 2.43
N ARG A 257 -3.10 -15.88 1.84
CA ARG A 257 -1.86 -15.48 2.50
C ARG A 257 -1.93 -14.01 2.94
N ARG A 258 -2.36 -13.11 2.05
CA ARG A 258 -2.55 -11.69 2.38
C ARG A 258 -3.60 -11.48 3.46
N ALA A 259 -4.70 -12.24 3.44
CA ALA A 259 -5.73 -12.16 4.47
C ALA A 259 -5.17 -12.54 5.86
N LEU A 260 -4.38 -13.61 5.94
CA LEU A 260 -3.72 -14.02 7.20
C LEU A 260 -2.71 -12.97 7.70
N VAL A 261 -1.88 -12.40 6.82
CA VAL A 261 -0.96 -11.31 7.18
C VAL A 261 -1.72 -10.09 7.70
N GLN A 262 -2.86 -9.74 7.09
CA GLN A 262 -3.70 -8.61 7.50
C GLN A 262 -4.33 -8.77 8.89
N THR A 263 -4.45 -9.99 9.42
CA THR A 263 -4.90 -10.18 10.80
C THR A 263 -3.96 -9.48 11.79
N GLY A 264 -2.68 -9.31 11.43
CA GLY A 264 -1.63 -8.77 12.28
C GLY A 264 -1.23 -9.71 13.42
N LEU A 265 -1.63 -10.98 13.36
CA LEU A 265 -1.30 -12.02 14.35
C LEU A 265 0.00 -12.73 14.00
N PHE A 266 0.43 -12.65 12.74
CA PHE A 266 1.59 -13.35 12.19
C PHE A 266 2.60 -12.37 11.62
N GLY A 267 3.89 -12.61 11.86
CA GLY A 267 5.01 -11.87 11.27
C GLY A 267 5.35 -12.38 9.89
N ALA A 268 5.27 -13.71 9.69
CA ALA A 268 5.40 -14.35 8.40
C ALA A 268 4.30 -15.41 8.21
N VAL A 269 3.87 -15.57 6.97
CA VAL A 269 2.89 -16.59 6.56
C VAL A 269 3.37 -17.22 5.26
N THR A 270 3.57 -18.54 5.28
CA THR A 270 3.86 -19.35 4.12
C THR A 270 2.73 -20.34 3.88
N ILE A 271 2.21 -20.40 2.66
CA ILE A 271 1.18 -21.37 2.27
C ILE A 271 1.75 -22.23 1.16
N ARG A 272 1.93 -23.51 1.46
CA ARG A 272 2.43 -24.52 0.52
C ARG A 272 1.28 -25.37 0.01
N PRO A 273 1.06 -25.46 -1.31
CA PRO A 273 0.18 -26.45 -1.88
C PRO A 273 0.83 -27.83 -1.77
N VAL A 274 0.09 -28.82 -1.31
CA VAL A 274 0.51 -30.22 -1.24
C VAL A 274 -0.56 -31.12 -1.86
N GLU A 275 -0.17 -32.27 -2.36
CA GLU A 275 -1.12 -33.24 -2.89
C GLU A 275 -2.00 -33.78 -1.76
N GLY A 276 -3.31 -33.59 -1.89
CA GLY A 276 -4.33 -34.07 -0.95
C GLY A 276 -4.87 -35.43 -1.36
N THR A 277 -5.60 -36.06 -0.43
CA THR A 277 -6.34 -37.29 -0.68
C THR A 277 -7.74 -36.95 -1.18
N GLY A 278 -8.06 -37.33 -2.41
CA GLY A 278 -9.37 -37.07 -3.05
C GLY A 278 -9.24 -36.37 -4.40
N GLY A 279 -10.36 -36.17 -5.04
CA GLY A 279 -10.49 -35.69 -6.41
C GLY A 279 -11.21 -36.70 -7.27
N GLU A 280 -11.85 -36.27 -8.35
CA GLU A 280 -12.41 -37.14 -9.40
C GLU A 280 -11.28 -37.62 -10.29
N ASP A 281 -11.56 -38.57 -11.20
CA ASP A 281 -10.52 -39.29 -11.98
C ASP A 281 -9.49 -38.42 -12.72
N ASP A 282 -9.88 -37.19 -13.14
CA ASP A 282 -9.02 -36.21 -13.81
C ASP A 282 -8.55 -35.05 -12.90
N GLN A 283 -8.94 -35.05 -11.60
CA GLN A 283 -8.67 -33.98 -10.65
C GLN A 283 -7.78 -34.45 -9.49
N GLN A 284 -6.99 -33.53 -8.98
CA GLN A 284 -6.14 -33.72 -7.79
C GLN A 284 -6.54 -32.73 -6.71
N ALA A 285 -6.90 -33.23 -5.53
CA ALA A 285 -7.08 -32.35 -4.38
C ALA A 285 -5.75 -31.66 -4.02
N VAL A 286 -5.81 -30.36 -3.82
CA VAL A 286 -4.69 -29.50 -3.42
C VAL A 286 -4.93 -29.01 -2.01
N ASP A 287 -4.34 -29.68 -1.03
CA ASP A 287 -4.37 -29.24 0.35
C ASP A 287 -3.43 -28.05 0.54
N LEU A 288 -3.78 -27.15 1.42
CA LEU A 288 -2.97 -25.99 1.75
C LEU A 288 -2.35 -26.16 3.15
N GLU A 289 -1.05 -26.37 3.20
CA GLU A 289 -0.28 -26.35 4.44
C GLU A 289 0.15 -24.93 4.78
N ILE A 290 -0.32 -24.42 5.93
CA ILE A 290 -0.07 -23.07 6.40
C ILE A 290 0.93 -23.10 7.54
N SER A 291 2.11 -22.52 7.32
CA SER A 291 3.13 -22.29 8.34
C SER A 291 3.17 -20.82 8.69
N THR A 292 3.18 -20.50 9.99
CA THR A 292 3.10 -19.14 10.48
C THR A 292 4.16 -18.86 11.53
N GLU A 293 4.67 -17.63 11.54
CA GLU A 293 5.49 -17.09 12.62
C GLU A 293 4.67 -16.09 13.44
N ALA A 294 4.71 -16.20 14.74
CA ALA A 294 3.90 -15.36 15.63
C ALA A 294 4.40 -13.90 15.67
N ALA A 295 3.51 -12.92 15.44
CA ALA A 295 3.81 -11.51 15.64
C ALA A 295 3.61 -11.06 17.10
N PRO A 296 4.23 -9.96 17.55
CA PRO A 296 3.91 -9.32 18.82
C PRO A 296 2.44 -8.91 18.89
N LEU A 297 1.75 -9.30 19.96
CA LEU A 297 0.30 -9.03 20.11
C LEU A 297 0.00 -7.66 20.72
N ARG A 298 0.95 -7.07 21.43
CA ARG A 298 0.75 -5.82 22.15
C ARG A 298 1.33 -4.65 21.39
N THR A 299 0.61 -3.54 21.37
CA THR A 299 1.06 -2.29 20.77
C THR A 299 0.74 -1.16 21.73
N ILE A 300 1.71 -0.27 21.93
CA ILE A 300 1.52 1.01 22.59
C ILE A 300 1.71 2.07 21.49
N ALA A 301 0.78 2.99 21.38
CA ALA A 301 0.89 4.12 20.47
C ALA A 301 0.68 5.42 21.28
N LEU A 302 1.55 6.40 21.03
CA LEU A 302 1.46 7.75 21.54
C LEU A 302 1.44 8.70 20.37
N SER A 303 0.54 9.65 20.37
CA SER A 303 0.47 10.70 19.36
C SER A 303 0.19 12.05 19.99
N GLY A 304 0.70 13.10 19.37
CA GLY A 304 0.46 14.48 19.72
C GLY A 304 0.10 15.27 18.48
N GLY A 305 -0.74 16.29 18.63
CA GLY A 305 -1.16 17.11 17.52
C GLY A 305 -1.66 18.48 17.98
N PHE A 306 -1.81 19.36 17.00
CA PHE A 306 -2.43 20.66 17.16
C PHE A 306 -3.42 20.87 16.02
N SER A 307 -4.58 21.42 16.34
CA SER A 307 -5.57 21.83 15.34
C SER A 307 -6.19 23.15 15.78
N THR A 308 -6.27 24.10 14.85
CA THR A 308 -6.92 25.40 15.09
C THR A 308 -8.40 25.19 15.43
N GLY A 309 -8.83 25.68 16.58
CA GLY A 309 -10.20 25.51 17.09
C GLY A 309 -10.37 24.36 18.09
N GLN A 310 -9.50 23.35 18.08
CA GLN A 310 -9.49 22.26 19.06
C GLN A 310 -8.30 22.33 20.04
N GLY A 311 -7.26 23.11 19.71
CA GLY A 311 -6.07 23.28 20.54
C GLY A 311 -5.08 22.13 20.45
N VAL A 312 -4.24 22.00 21.48
CA VAL A 312 -3.26 20.91 21.64
C VAL A 312 -3.99 19.64 22.04
N ARG A 313 -3.53 18.51 21.49
CA ARG A 313 -4.06 17.16 21.77
C ARG A 313 -2.91 16.18 22.01
N ALA A 314 -3.00 15.39 23.04
CA ALA A 314 -2.19 14.22 23.28
C ALA A 314 -3.09 12.99 23.35
N GLU A 315 -2.65 11.90 22.78
CA GLU A 315 -3.40 10.64 22.75
C GLU A 315 -2.48 9.48 23.04
N GLY A 316 -2.90 8.59 23.95
CA GLY A 316 -2.23 7.34 24.24
C GLY A 316 -3.16 6.16 24.03
N SER A 317 -2.68 5.07 23.47
CA SER A 317 -3.43 3.84 23.37
C SER A 317 -2.57 2.62 23.67
N TRP A 318 -3.20 1.62 24.25
CA TRP A 318 -2.67 0.28 24.42
C TRP A 318 -3.62 -0.71 23.77
N SER A 319 -3.08 -1.63 22.98
CA SER A 319 -3.87 -2.62 22.27
C SER A 319 -3.27 -4.02 22.42
N HIS A 320 -4.12 -5.01 22.65
CA HIS A 320 -3.81 -6.43 22.53
C HIS A 320 -4.60 -7.02 21.37
N ARG A 321 -3.91 -7.41 20.29
CA ARG A 321 -4.54 -7.76 19.01
C ARG A 321 -5.38 -9.04 19.01
N ASN A 322 -5.23 -9.91 20.02
CA ASN A 322 -5.90 -11.20 20.10
C ASN A 322 -6.19 -11.60 21.56
N LEU A 323 -6.78 -10.70 22.35
CA LEU A 323 -7.15 -10.99 23.73
C LEU A 323 -8.31 -12.00 23.78
N PHE A 324 -9.18 -11.98 22.77
CA PHE A 324 -10.33 -12.88 22.61
C PHE A 324 -10.18 -13.68 21.30
N PRO A 325 -9.41 -14.78 21.29
CA PRO A 325 -9.13 -15.53 20.06
C PRO A 325 -10.41 -16.08 19.39
N PRO A 326 -10.36 -16.31 18.05
CA PRO A 326 -9.42 -15.73 17.11
C PRO A 326 -9.76 -14.27 16.74
N GLU A 327 -8.73 -13.45 16.45
CA GLU A 327 -8.84 -12.06 15.97
C GLU A 327 -9.65 -11.09 16.84
N GLY A 328 -9.84 -11.40 18.12
CA GLY A 328 -10.51 -10.52 19.08
C GLY A 328 -9.52 -9.56 19.74
N ALA A 329 -9.42 -8.33 19.22
CA ALA A 329 -8.59 -7.28 19.78
C ALA A 329 -9.28 -6.55 20.93
N PHE A 330 -8.49 -6.16 21.94
CA PHE A 330 -8.89 -5.25 23.00
C PHE A 330 -7.99 -4.02 22.95
N THR A 331 -8.59 -2.83 22.96
CA THR A 331 -7.87 -1.57 22.93
C THR A 331 -8.39 -0.65 24.02
N THR A 332 -7.47 -0.03 24.75
CA THR A 332 -7.77 1.12 25.62
C THR A 332 -7.18 2.37 24.98
N ARG A 333 -7.89 3.48 25.08
CA ARG A 333 -7.49 4.76 24.50
C ARG A 333 -7.82 5.89 25.46
N ALA A 334 -6.86 6.79 25.65
CA ALA A 334 -7.04 8.01 26.41
C ALA A 334 -6.64 9.20 25.56
N VAL A 335 -7.46 10.23 25.57
CA VAL A 335 -7.22 11.52 24.89
C VAL A 335 -7.24 12.62 25.93
N ALA A 336 -6.23 13.45 25.93
CA ALA A 336 -6.16 14.69 26.67
C ALA A 336 -5.94 15.86 25.68
N ALA A 337 -6.98 16.63 25.44
CA ALA A 337 -6.95 17.81 24.59
C ALA A 337 -7.49 19.02 25.35
N GLU A 338 -7.21 20.22 24.86
CA GLU A 338 -7.67 21.48 25.47
C GLU A 338 -9.20 21.52 25.63
N ARG A 339 -9.92 20.98 24.65
CA ARG A 339 -11.40 21.01 24.59
C ARG A 339 -12.06 19.65 24.72
N GLU A 340 -11.31 18.57 24.82
CA GLU A 340 -11.83 17.21 24.86
C GLU A 340 -10.97 16.30 25.70
N GLN A 341 -11.58 15.55 26.61
CA GLN A 341 -10.96 14.43 27.32
C GLN A 341 -11.78 13.18 27.04
N VAL A 342 -11.11 12.08 26.70
CA VAL A 342 -11.76 10.79 26.40
C VAL A 342 -11.01 9.68 27.09
N ALA A 343 -11.76 8.75 27.70
CA ALA A 343 -11.27 7.45 28.13
C ALA A 343 -12.20 6.38 27.52
N GLN A 344 -11.64 5.48 26.73
CA GLN A 344 -12.41 4.53 25.93
C GLN A 344 -11.80 3.14 26.00
N VAL A 345 -12.64 2.14 26.00
CA VAL A 345 -12.30 0.74 25.78
C VAL A 345 -13.03 0.22 24.57
N GLU A 346 -12.37 -0.62 23.79
CA GLU A 346 -12.90 -1.19 22.57
C GLU A 346 -12.57 -2.69 22.50
N VAL A 347 -13.57 -3.50 22.19
CA VAL A 347 -13.42 -4.91 21.79
C VAL A 347 -13.81 -5.01 20.33
N ARG A 348 -12.87 -5.47 19.49
CA ARG A 348 -13.07 -5.61 18.06
C ARG A 348 -12.78 -7.05 17.64
N LYS A 349 -13.76 -7.73 17.08
CA LYS A 349 -13.61 -9.06 16.50
C LYS A 349 -13.68 -8.95 14.99
N ARG A 350 -12.54 -9.19 14.33
CA ARG A 350 -12.43 -9.15 12.86
C ARG A 350 -12.93 -10.44 12.25
N ASN A 351 -13.29 -10.40 10.97
CA ASN A 351 -13.79 -11.55 10.20
C ASN A 351 -14.94 -12.29 10.89
N PHE A 352 -15.80 -11.55 11.58
CA PHE A 352 -16.90 -12.09 12.40
C PHE A 352 -17.95 -12.78 11.53
N GLY A 353 -17.93 -14.11 11.51
CA GLY A 353 -18.83 -14.98 10.74
C GLY A 353 -18.64 -14.92 9.21
N GLN A 354 -18.00 -13.88 8.68
CA GLN A 354 -17.62 -13.72 7.27
C GLN A 354 -16.38 -12.88 7.16
N ARG A 355 -15.60 -13.13 6.11
CA ARG A 355 -14.45 -12.31 5.76
C ARG A 355 -14.84 -10.84 5.60
N ASP A 356 -13.96 -9.94 6.04
CA ASP A 356 -14.09 -8.48 5.95
C ASP A 356 -15.18 -7.86 6.83
N ARG A 357 -15.91 -8.65 7.60
CA ARG A 357 -16.91 -8.17 8.55
C ARG A 357 -16.31 -8.11 9.95
N GLN A 358 -16.57 -7.03 10.67
CA GLN A 358 -16.11 -6.86 12.04
C GLN A 358 -17.27 -6.58 12.97
N PHE A 359 -17.19 -7.14 14.18
CA PHE A 359 -18.05 -6.81 15.29
C PHE A 359 -17.27 -5.96 16.29
N LEU A 360 -17.85 -4.85 16.69
CA LEU A 360 -17.22 -3.83 17.52
C LEU A 360 -18.09 -3.51 18.72
N ILE A 361 -17.52 -3.54 19.92
CA ILE A 361 -18.15 -3.02 21.13
C ILE A 361 -17.23 -1.92 21.68
N THR A 362 -17.81 -0.76 21.97
CA THR A 362 -17.07 0.38 22.51
C THR A 362 -17.77 0.89 23.75
N GLY A 363 -17.03 1.11 24.82
CA GLY A 363 -17.50 1.78 26.01
C GLY A 363 -16.57 2.92 26.40
N GLY A 364 -17.10 4.03 26.90
CA GLY A 364 -16.24 5.15 27.24
C GLY A 364 -16.90 6.29 27.97
N LEU A 365 -16.01 7.17 28.41
CA LEU A 365 -16.32 8.43 29.09
C LEU A 365 -15.74 9.56 28.24
N SER A 366 -16.47 10.64 28.06
CA SER A 366 -15.94 11.84 27.42
C SER A 366 -16.40 13.11 28.13
N ALA A 367 -15.53 14.10 28.17
CA ALA A 367 -15.85 15.47 28.53
C ALA A 367 -15.45 16.38 27.37
N SER A 368 -16.38 17.19 26.88
CA SER A 368 -16.16 18.06 25.73
C SER A 368 -16.64 19.48 26.02
N GLN A 369 -15.78 20.47 25.75
CA GLN A 369 -16.06 21.87 25.90
C GLN A 369 -15.98 22.56 24.53
N GLN A 370 -17.12 22.71 23.90
CA GLN A 370 -17.25 23.34 22.59
C GLN A 370 -17.74 24.80 22.72
N PHE A 371 -17.76 25.52 21.60
CA PHE A 371 -18.28 26.91 21.62
C PHE A 371 -19.79 26.98 21.91
N ALA A 372 -20.55 25.97 21.48
CA ALA A 372 -21.99 25.90 21.63
C ALA A 372 -22.44 25.27 22.95
N PHE A 373 -21.67 24.36 23.51
CA PHE A 373 -22.05 23.55 24.67
C PHE A 373 -20.86 22.98 25.43
N ASN A 374 -21.14 22.52 26.65
CA ASN A 374 -20.24 21.66 27.43
C ASN A 374 -20.97 20.35 27.76
N SER A 375 -20.35 19.22 27.50
CA SER A 375 -20.93 17.90 27.73
C SER A 375 -20.02 16.99 28.55
N GLN A 376 -20.64 16.13 29.36
CA GLN A 376 -20.02 14.98 30.03
C GLN A 376 -20.86 13.76 29.66
N THR A 377 -20.28 12.80 29.01
CA THR A 377 -20.99 11.67 28.41
C THR A 377 -20.37 10.34 28.84
N VAL A 378 -21.23 9.42 29.20
CA VAL A 378 -20.91 7.99 29.36
C VAL A 378 -21.66 7.25 28.25
N GLY A 379 -20.99 6.38 27.52
CA GLY A 379 -21.62 5.70 26.40
C GLY A 379 -21.14 4.29 26.21
N VAL A 380 -22.04 3.48 25.68
CA VAL A 380 -21.76 2.13 25.17
C VAL A 380 -22.37 2.00 23.78
N SER A 381 -21.64 1.40 22.87
CA SER A 381 -22.12 1.09 21.52
C SER A 381 -21.69 -0.29 21.09
N ALA A 382 -22.51 -0.93 20.25
CA ALA A 382 -22.17 -2.14 19.53
C ALA A 382 -22.45 -1.93 18.05
N ALA A 383 -21.58 -2.42 17.17
CA ALA A 383 -21.74 -2.29 15.73
C ALA A 383 -21.25 -3.53 15.00
N LEU A 384 -21.90 -3.82 13.89
CA LEU A 384 -21.45 -4.75 12.88
C LEU A 384 -21.10 -3.92 11.64
N ALA A 385 -19.91 -4.10 11.09
CA ALA A 385 -19.43 -3.28 9.98
C ALA A 385 -18.63 -4.10 8.97
N ARG A 386 -18.60 -3.61 7.74
CA ARG A 386 -17.65 -3.98 6.69
C ARG A 386 -16.92 -2.72 6.26
N GLU A 387 -15.62 -2.66 6.47
CA GLU A 387 -14.80 -1.47 6.22
C GLU A 387 -13.69 -1.73 5.21
N SER A 388 -13.24 -0.68 4.54
CA SER A 388 -12.01 -0.65 3.76
C SER A 388 -10.81 -0.47 4.68
N ASN A 389 -9.65 -0.94 4.23
CA ASN A 389 -8.36 -0.59 4.82
C ASN A 389 -7.41 -0.07 3.73
N ILE A 390 -6.28 0.51 4.12
CA ILE A 390 -5.31 1.13 3.20
C ILE A 390 -4.77 0.12 2.17
N ILE A 391 -4.69 -1.17 2.52
CA ILE A 391 -4.18 -2.22 1.64
C ILE A 391 -5.25 -2.72 0.68
N TRP A 392 -6.52 -2.67 1.12
CA TRP A 392 -7.65 -3.19 0.35
C TRP A 392 -8.86 -2.27 0.44
N GLN A 393 -8.95 -1.36 -0.51
CA GLN A 393 -10.13 -0.52 -0.71
C GLN A 393 -11.28 -1.37 -1.27
N LYS A 394 -12.47 -1.21 -0.69
CA LYS A 394 -13.70 -1.89 -1.11
C LYS A 394 -14.66 -0.90 -1.71
N ASP A 395 -15.29 -1.27 -2.81
CA ASP A 395 -16.31 -0.46 -3.46
C ASP A 395 -17.50 -0.16 -2.53
N TRP A 396 -17.88 -1.14 -1.71
CA TRP A 396 -19.00 -1.04 -0.80
C TRP A 396 -18.57 -1.34 0.63
N THR A 397 -18.83 -0.37 1.50
CA THR A 397 -18.70 -0.52 2.95
C THR A 397 -20.01 -0.15 3.62
N TRP A 398 -20.25 -0.72 4.80
CA TRP A 398 -21.46 -0.47 5.56
C TRP A 398 -21.23 -0.69 7.05
N SER A 399 -22.06 -0.05 7.86
CA SER A 399 -22.15 -0.34 9.29
C SER A 399 -23.58 -0.25 9.77
N ILE A 400 -23.93 -1.05 10.79
CA ILE A 400 -25.17 -0.96 11.55
C ILE A 400 -24.83 -1.17 13.01
N GLY A 401 -25.43 -0.38 13.88
CA GLY A 401 -25.12 -0.44 15.31
C GLY A 401 -26.27 -0.03 16.20
N ALA A 402 -26.01 -0.16 17.49
CA ALA A 402 -26.86 0.36 18.56
C ALA A 402 -25.98 1.13 19.55
N GLN A 403 -26.48 2.23 20.08
CA GLN A 403 -25.77 3.13 20.98
C GLN A 403 -26.68 3.59 22.11
N VAL A 404 -26.14 3.58 23.32
CA VAL A 404 -26.76 4.16 24.51
C VAL A 404 -25.81 5.20 25.09
N LEU A 405 -26.27 6.43 25.22
CA LEU A 405 -25.51 7.55 25.79
C LEU A 405 -26.26 8.15 26.96
N LEU A 406 -25.56 8.34 28.06
CA LEU A 406 -25.97 9.16 29.17
C LEU A 406 -25.12 10.42 29.15
N THR A 407 -25.73 11.57 28.91
CA THR A 407 -24.99 12.81 28.74
C THR A 407 -25.58 13.93 29.57
N SER A 408 -24.73 14.63 30.31
CA SER A 408 -25.06 15.85 31.05
C SER A 408 -24.48 17.03 30.30
N GLN A 409 -25.33 17.90 29.78
CA GLN A 409 -24.94 19.01 28.91
C GLN A 409 -25.41 20.35 29.42
N ARG A 410 -24.56 21.36 29.18
CA ARG A 410 -24.92 22.78 29.31
C ARG A 410 -24.94 23.39 27.92
N ASP A 411 -26.10 23.87 27.49
CA ASP A 411 -26.31 24.60 26.26
C ASP A 411 -25.95 26.08 26.50
N PHE A 412 -24.91 26.57 25.89
CA PHE A 412 -24.48 27.97 26.06
C PHE A 412 -25.38 28.97 25.33
N SER A 413 -26.31 28.49 24.49
CA SER A 413 -27.32 29.34 23.86
C SER A 413 -28.47 29.72 24.79
N LEU A 414 -28.57 29.08 25.96
CA LEU A 414 -29.56 29.36 27.01
C LEU A 414 -28.98 30.29 28.06
N PRO A 415 -29.83 30.98 28.89
CA PRO A 415 -29.37 31.84 29.98
C PRO A 415 -28.38 31.09 30.90
N ARG A 416 -27.45 31.85 31.49
CA ARG A 416 -26.44 31.28 32.41
C ARG A 416 -27.05 30.67 33.68
N SER A 417 -28.26 31.08 34.03
CA SER A 417 -29.04 30.58 35.16
C SER A 417 -29.61 29.18 34.90
N ASP A 418 -29.68 28.74 33.64
CA ASP A 418 -30.21 27.41 33.31
C ASP A 418 -29.26 26.31 33.75
N PRO A 419 -29.78 25.29 34.46
CA PRO A 419 -28.96 24.19 34.91
C PRO A 419 -28.53 23.29 33.74
N ARG A 420 -27.51 22.47 33.98
CA ARG A 420 -27.17 21.37 33.05
C ARG A 420 -28.38 20.44 32.87
N SER A 421 -28.63 20.07 31.65
CA SER A 421 -29.68 19.10 31.32
C SER A 421 -29.07 17.70 31.08
N THR A 422 -29.71 16.68 31.63
CA THR A 422 -29.33 15.29 31.42
C THR A 422 -30.21 14.69 30.33
N PHE A 423 -29.59 14.04 29.39
CA PHE A 423 -30.22 13.32 28.29
C PHE A 423 -29.77 11.86 28.32
N THR A 424 -30.71 10.95 28.07
CA THR A 424 -30.40 9.59 27.68
C THR A 424 -30.75 9.44 26.22
N VAL A 425 -29.75 9.11 25.39
CA VAL A 425 -29.94 8.97 23.94
C VAL A 425 -29.78 7.48 23.58
N LEU A 426 -30.82 6.93 22.99
CA LEU A 426 -30.81 5.61 22.37
C LEU A 426 -30.77 5.84 20.85
N ALA A 427 -29.79 5.27 20.17
CA ALA A 427 -29.61 5.47 18.73
C ALA A 427 -29.33 4.15 18.02
N LEU A 428 -29.81 4.03 16.79
CA LEU A 428 -29.55 2.91 15.88
C LEU A 428 -28.85 3.42 14.62
N PRO A 429 -27.57 3.81 14.69
CA PRO A 429 -26.85 4.34 13.54
C PRO A 429 -26.60 3.26 12.49
N ALA A 430 -26.86 3.60 11.23
CA ALA A 430 -26.53 2.81 10.06
C ALA A 430 -25.82 3.69 9.03
N SER A 431 -24.87 3.13 8.30
CA SER A 431 -24.22 3.82 7.18
C SER A 431 -23.94 2.88 6.02
N VAL A 432 -23.96 3.45 4.82
CA VAL A 432 -23.53 2.79 3.58
C VAL A 432 -22.64 3.76 2.82
N THR A 433 -21.51 3.28 2.34
CA THR A 433 -20.59 4.06 1.49
C THR A 433 -20.33 3.28 0.21
N TRP A 434 -20.48 3.98 -0.92
CA TRP A 434 -20.03 3.52 -2.23
C TRP A 434 -18.81 4.33 -2.62
N ASP A 435 -17.66 3.67 -2.69
CA ASP A 435 -16.35 4.28 -2.93
C ASP A 435 -15.71 3.75 -4.20
N ARG A 436 -15.55 4.62 -5.17
CA ARG A 436 -14.88 4.40 -6.45
C ARG A 436 -13.70 5.35 -6.63
N SER A 437 -13.18 5.90 -5.55
CA SER A 437 -11.94 6.67 -5.59
C SER A 437 -10.73 5.76 -5.79
N ASP A 438 -9.68 6.31 -6.36
CA ASP A 438 -8.42 5.60 -6.64
C ASP A 438 -7.54 5.41 -5.39
N ASP A 439 -7.71 6.24 -4.37
CA ASP A 439 -6.95 6.18 -3.11
C ASP A 439 -7.82 6.65 -1.94
N LEU A 440 -7.66 5.99 -0.76
CA LEU A 440 -8.42 6.33 0.44
C LEU A 440 -7.96 7.61 1.12
N LEU A 441 -6.67 7.94 1.04
CA LEU A 441 -6.04 9.06 1.77
C LEU A 441 -5.81 10.29 0.91
N ASN A 442 -5.53 10.09 -0.37
CA ASN A 442 -5.23 11.16 -1.31
C ASN A 442 -5.87 10.92 -2.68
N PRO A 443 -7.20 10.91 -2.76
CA PRO A 443 -7.90 10.60 -3.99
C PRO A 443 -7.64 11.67 -5.07
N SER A 444 -7.38 11.18 -6.28
CA SER A 444 -7.16 12.00 -7.47
C SER A 444 -8.22 11.79 -8.56
N ARG A 445 -8.92 10.65 -8.52
CA ARG A 445 -9.95 10.27 -9.50
C ARG A 445 -11.07 9.48 -8.83
N GLY A 446 -12.27 9.60 -9.37
CA GLY A 446 -13.42 8.82 -8.95
C GLY A 446 -14.33 9.59 -8.00
N PHE A 447 -15.12 8.86 -7.22
CA PHE A 447 -16.09 9.46 -6.30
C PHE A 447 -16.34 8.57 -5.09
N ARG A 448 -16.90 9.18 -4.03
CA ARG A 448 -17.38 8.48 -2.83
C ARG A 448 -18.74 9.04 -2.45
N LEU A 449 -19.72 8.16 -2.22
CA LEU A 449 -21.06 8.50 -1.76
C LEU A 449 -21.30 7.82 -0.42
N THR A 450 -21.66 8.59 0.59
CA THR A 450 -21.94 8.06 1.94
C THR A 450 -23.31 8.53 2.41
N THR A 451 -24.14 7.58 2.81
CA THR A 451 -25.43 7.85 3.49
C THR A 451 -25.35 7.34 4.92
N ARG A 452 -25.76 8.16 5.87
CA ARG A 452 -25.87 7.83 7.29
C ARG A 452 -27.27 8.11 7.78
N LEU A 453 -27.89 7.11 8.42
CA LEU A 453 -29.21 7.20 9.02
C LEU A 453 -29.12 6.76 10.48
N SER A 454 -29.72 7.53 11.37
CA SER A 454 -29.75 7.21 12.79
C SER A 454 -31.13 7.54 13.36
N PRO A 455 -32.04 6.57 13.45
CA PRO A 455 -33.21 6.70 14.31
C PRO A 455 -32.76 6.84 15.77
N GLU A 456 -33.25 7.84 16.44
CA GLU A 456 -32.83 8.20 17.80
C GLU A 456 -34.03 8.48 18.70
N VAL A 457 -33.91 8.10 19.97
CA VAL A 457 -34.84 8.47 21.03
C VAL A 457 -34.07 9.21 22.11
N THR A 458 -34.42 10.43 22.36
CA THR A 458 -33.88 11.21 23.48
C THR A 458 -34.89 11.22 24.65
N LEU A 459 -34.45 10.74 25.80
CA LEU A 459 -35.18 10.82 27.03
C LEU A 459 -34.69 12.01 27.84
N ARG A 460 -35.58 12.94 28.20
CA ARG A 460 -35.31 14.11 29.03
C ARG A 460 -36.49 14.42 29.94
N ASN A 461 -36.27 14.57 31.25
CA ASN A 461 -37.29 14.96 32.22
C ASN A 461 -38.58 14.08 32.17
N ARG A 462 -38.42 12.73 32.04
CA ARG A 462 -39.50 11.75 31.87
C ARG A 462 -40.29 11.85 30.57
N SER A 463 -39.85 12.68 29.61
CA SER A 463 -40.42 12.74 28.28
C SER A 463 -39.49 12.08 27.28
N ASN A 464 -40.05 11.44 26.26
CA ASN A 464 -39.30 10.85 25.14
C ASN A 464 -39.59 11.63 23.87
N PHE A 465 -38.52 11.81 23.07
CA PHE A 465 -38.56 12.51 21.80
C PHE A 465 -37.91 11.65 20.74
N ASN A 466 -38.69 11.25 19.77
CA ASN A 466 -38.24 10.40 18.67
C ASN A 466 -37.88 11.26 17.47
N TYR A 467 -36.73 10.99 16.85
CA TYR A 467 -36.33 11.67 15.63
C TYR A 467 -35.44 10.78 14.76
N LEU A 468 -35.36 11.14 13.50
CA LEU A 468 -34.44 10.55 12.53
C LEU A 468 -33.38 11.60 12.19
N LYS A 469 -32.10 11.25 12.41
CA LYS A 469 -30.96 12.02 11.90
C LYS A 469 -30.47 11.35 10.62
N ALA A 470 -30.56 12.08 9.50
CA ALA A 470 -30.14 11.63 8.17
C ALA A 470 -29.03 12.52 7.65
N GLN A 471 -28.03 11.95 7.01
CA GLN A 471 -26.92 12.67 6.38
C GLN A 471 -26.57 11.99 5.06
N PHE A 472 -26.26 12.80 4.06
CA PHE A 472 -25.73 12.35 2.78
C PHE A 472 -24.50 13.18 2.44
N GLU A 473 -23.43 12.50 2.04
CA GLU A 473 -22.17 13.11 1.64
C GLU A 473 -21.72 12.52 0.31
N ALA A 474 -21.40 13.39 -0.63
CA ALA A 474 -20.83 13.02 -1.91
C ALA A 474 -19.51 13.76 -2.12
N THR A 475 -18.47 13.06 -2.49
CA THR A 475 -17.19 13.62 -2.94
C THR A 475 -16.86 13.12 -4.33
N ALA A 476 -16.26 13.96 -5.16
CA ALA A 476 -15.84 13.61 -6.50
C ALA A 476 -14.47 14.21 -6.81
N TYR A 477 -13.67 13.49 -7.56
CA TYR A 477 -12.30 13.84 -7.91
C TYR A 477 -12.06 13.63 -9.40
N GLN A 478 -11.54 14.65 -10.07
CA GLN A 478 -11.28 14.62 -11.51
C GLN A 478 -9.93 15.26 -11.82
N PRO A 479 -8.98 14.53 -12.45
CA PRO A 479 -7.77 15.15 -12.97
C PRO A 479 -8.09 16.02 -14.19
N VAL A 480 -7.58 17.25 -14.18
CA VAL A 480 -7.72 18.24 -15.27
C VAL A 480 -6.34 18.81 -15.55
N GLY A 481 -5.64 18.27 -16.56
CA GLY A 481 -4.24 18.57 -16.80
C GLY A 481 -3.37 18.25 -15.58
N PRO A 482 -2.56 19.19 -15.07
CA PRO A 482 -1.72 18.98 -13.89
C PRO A 482 -2.49 19.14 -12.56
N LEU A 483 -3.75 19.50 -12.61
CA LEU A 483 -4.59 19.76 -11.44
C LEU A 483 -5.50 18.56 -11.13
N VAL A 484 -5.83 18.38 -9.86
CA VAL A 484 -6.95 17.56 -9.42
C VAL A 484 -8.06 18.48 -8.93
N MET A 485 -9.20 18.46 -9.61
CA MET A 485 -10.41 19.12 -9.15
C MET A 485 -11.15 18.21 -8.20
N ALA A 486 -11.43 18.68 -6.98
CA ALA A 486 -12.16 17.93 -5.97
C ALA A 486 -13.41 18.72 -5.55
N GLY A 487 -14.53 18.02 -5.42
CA GLY A 487 -15.80 18.60 -4.99
C GLY A 487 -16.43 17.79 -3.86
N ARG A 488 -17.11 18.46 -2.92
CA ARG A 488 -17.86 17.85 -1.82
C ARG A 488 -19.22 18.50 -1.68
N VAL A 489 -20.22 17.66 -1.45
CA VAL A 489 -21.57 18.06 -1.01
C VAL A 489 -21.88 17.24 0.24
N HIS A 490 -22.26 17.90 1.32
CA HIS A 490 -22.72 17.25 2.55
C HIS A 490 -24.02 17.90 2.99
N ILE A 491 -25.07 17.11 3.09
CA ILE A 491 -26.39 17.56 3.55
C ILE A 491 -26.83 16.72 4.74
N GLY A 492 -27.52 17.35 5.67
CA GLY A 492 -28.04 16.71 6.87
C GLY A 492 -29.41 17.22 7.25
N SER A 493 -30.22 16.34 7.86
CA SER A 493 -31.54 16.66 8.35
C SER A 493 -31.86 15.89 9.64
N ILE A 494 -32.48 16.53 10.60
CA ILE A 494 -33.09 15.92 11.78
C ILE A 494 -34.59 16.20 11.76
N VAL A 495 -35.38 15.15 11.60
CA VAL A 495 -36.84 15.23 11.53
C VAL A 495 -37.50 14.47 12.69
N GLY A 496 -38.63 14.96 13.17
CA GLY A 496 -39.40 14.31 14.25
C GLY A 496 -39.30 14.99 15.62
N ALA A 497 -38.31 15.88 15.83
CA ALA A 497 -38.18 16.62 17.09
C ALA A 497 -37.73 18.06 16.87
N GLU A 498 -38.16 18.95 17.74
CA GLU A 498 -37.70 20.31 17.77
C GLU A 498 -36.26 20.41 18.29
N ARG A 499 -35.50 21.40 17.82
CA ARG A 499 -34.12 21.66 18.22
C ARG A 499 -33.92 21.67 19.75
N GLY A 500 -34.85 22.30 20.49
CA GLY A 500 -34.74 22.50 21.94
C GLY A 500 -34.76 21.22 22.77
N VAL A 501 -35.31 20.15 22.26
CA VAL A 501 -35.39 18.84 22.94
C VAL A 501 -34.28 17.86 22.50
N ILE A 502 -33.58 18.18 21.42
CA ILE A 502 -32.42 17.44 20.94
C ILE A 502 -31.19 17.85 21.76
N ALA A 503 -30.45 16.89 22.27
CA ALA A 503 -29.20 17.15 22.99
C ALA A 503 -28.25 18.01 22.12
N PRO A 504 -27.63 19.09 22.68
CA PRO A 504 -26.77 19.99 21.90
C PRO A 504 -25.70 19.31 21.04
N ASP A 505 -25.05 18.24 21.52
CA ASP A 505 -24.05 17.48 20.80
C ASP A 505 -24.63 16.64 19.63
N ARG A 506 -25.95 16.50 19.53
CA ARG A 506 -26.62 15.78 18.42
C ARG A 506 -27.09 16.69 17.30
N ARG A 507 -27.14 18.02 17.53
CA ARG A 507 -27.52 19.03 16.53
C ARG A 507 -26.44 19.16 15.45
N PHE A 508 -26.78 19.79 14.34
CA PHE A 508 -25.80 20.15 13.33
C PHE A 508 -25.09 21.47 13.65
N TYR A 509 -23.80 21.51 13.37
CA TYR A 509 -22.93 22.68 13.42
C TYR A 509 -22.02 22.66 12.20
N ALA A 510 -21.61 23.84 11.70
CA ALA A 510 -20.68 23.96 10.60
C ALA A 510 -19.65 25.07 10.84
N GLY A 511 -18.57 25.09 10.07
CA GLY A 511 -17.42 25.96 10.20
C GLY A 511 -16.21 25.27 10.78
N GLY A 512 -15.03 25.71 10.37
CA GLY A 512 -13.74 25.13 10.74
C GLY A 512 -13.06 24.37 9.61
N GLY A 513 -11.86 23.87 9.84
CA GLY A 513 -10.96 23.30 8.84
C GLY A 513 -11.45 22.02 8.14
N GLY A 514 -12.44 21.31 8.69
CA GLY A 514 -13.07 20.13 8.09
C GLY A 514 -14.51 20.35 7.61
N SER A 515 -14.98 21.59 7.60
CA SER A 515 -16.34 21.99 7.25
C SER A 515 -16.29 23.18 6.29
N VAL A 516 -16.57 24.40 6.74
CA VAL A 516 -16.52 25.63 5.94
C VAL A 516 -15.31 26.44 6.39
N ARG A 517 -14.22 26.38 5.63
CA ARG A 517 -13.01 27.18 5.91
C ARG A 517 -13.28 28.67 5.66
N GLY A 518 -12.60 29.52 6.44
CA GLY A 518 -12.89 30.93 6.52
C GLY A 518 -13.69 31.29 7.78
N TYR A 519 -14.39 30.36 8.40
CA TYR A 519 -15.11 30.53 9.64
C TYR A 519 -14.49 29.70 10.77
N VAL A 520 -14.56 30.23 12.00
CA VAL A 520 -14.13 29.47 13.19
C VAL A 520 -14.96 28.19 13.36
N PHE A 521 -14.43 27.25 14.14
CA PHE A 521 -15.15 26.03 14.46
C PHE A 521 -16.55 26.34 15.06
N GLN A 522 -17.60 25.69 14.53
CA GLN A 522 -19.01 25.95 14.83
C GLN A 522 -19.50 27.38 14.51
N GLY A 523 -18.74 28.15 13.71
CA GLY A 523 -19.02 29.56 13.44
C GLY A 523 -20.12 29.84 12.41
N VAL A 524 -20.54 28.82 11.64
CA VAL A 524 -21.58 28.91 10.61
C VAL A 524 -22.93 28.52 11.19
N GLY A 525 -23.99 29.26 10.86
CA GLY A 525 -25.36 28.96 11.25
C GLY A 525 -25.98 29.99 12.20
N PRO A 526 -27.12 29.63 12.81
CA PRO A 526 -27.85 30.53 13.69
C PRO A 526 -27.13 30.70 15.02
N ARG A 527 -27.20 31.94 15.59
CA ARG A 527 -26.61 32.33 16.88
C ARG A 527 -27.66 33.03 17.74
N ASN A 528 -27.48 32.95 19.04
CA ASN A 528 -28.30 33.74 19.97
C ASN A 528 -27.84 35.20 20.03
N ILE A 529 -28.50 36.02 20.88
CA ILE A 529 -28.20 37.44 21.06
C ILE A 529 -26.79 37.68 21.62
N GLU A 530 -26.19 36.72 22.30
CA GLU A 530 -24.82 36.77 22.82
C GLU A 530 -23.79 36.26 21.80
N ASN A 531 -24.20 36.07 20.53
CA ASN A 531 -23.37 35.57 19.44
C ASN A 531 -22.89 34.10 19.64
N VAL A 532 -23.55 33.31 20.47
CA VAL A 532 -23.25 31.89 20.72
C VAL A 532 -23.95 31.02 19.69
N PRO A 533 -23.25 30.05 19.03
CA PRO A 533 -23.87 29.10 18.11
C PRO A 533 -24.94 28.26 18.80
N ILE A 534 -26.12 28.15 18.21
CA ILE A 534 -27.23 27.37 18.80
C ILE A 534 -27.41 25.99 18.15
N GLY A 535 -26.72 25.73 17.05
CA GLY A 535 -26.91 24.54 16.24
C GLY A 535 -28.25 24.50 15.51
N GLY A 536 -28.42 23.55 14.62
CA GLY A 536 -29.62 23.39 13.82
C GLY A 536 -30.07 21.99 13.60
N ASN A 537 -31.26 21.86 12.96
CA ASN A 537 -31.85 20.59 12.57
C ASN A 537 -31.49 20.22 11.12
N SER A 538 -30.96 21.17 10.32
CA SER A 538 -30.44 20.84 9.00
C SER A 538 -29.07 21.47 8.73
N LEU A 539 -28.37 20.85 7.79
CA LEU A 539 -27.01 21.20 7.38
C LEU A 539 -26.90 21.14 5.86
N THR A 540 -26.24 22.14 5.28
CA THR A 540 -25.76 22.12 3.89
C THR A 540 -24.31 22.55 3.90
N GLU A 541 -23.41 21.78 3.30
CA GLU A 541 -22.01 22.12 3.06
C GLU A 541 -21.65 21.77 1.63
N LEU A 542 -20.96 22.69 0.99
CA LEU A 542 -20.43 22.57 -0.37
C LEU A 542 -18.95 22.96 -0.33
N ALA A 543 -18.10 22.24 -1.03
CA ALA A 543 -16.69 22.60 -1.16
C ALA A 543 -16.18 22.27 -2.55
N VAL A 544 -15.31 23.11 -3.08
CA VAL A 544 -14.58 22.87 -4.33
C VAL A 544 -13.12 23.20 -4.10
N GLU A 545 -12.24 22.32 -4.53
CA GLU A 545 -10.78 22.49 -4.45
C GLU A 545 -10.12 22.24 -5.79
N ALA A 546 -9.13 23.06 -6.12
CA ALA A 546 -8.14 22.79 -7.18
C ALA A 546 -6.80 22.46 -6.51
N ARG A 547 -6.32 21.24 -6.69
CA ARG A 547 -5.10 20.72 -6.07
C ARG A 547 -4.00 20.57 -7.12
N TYR A 548 -2.82 21.15 -6.86
CA TYR A 548 -1.63 21.02 -7.70
C TYR A 548 -0.50 20.39 -6.89
N ARG A 549 0.04 19.27 -7.37
CA ARG A 549 1.17 18.57 -6.73
C ARG A 549 2.42 18.73 -7.57
N PHE A 550 3.55 18.97 -6.93
CA PHE A 550 4.84 19.17 -7.56
C PHE A 550 5.97 18.69 -6.65
N GLN A 551 7.13 18.45 -7.23
CA GLN A 551 8.35 18.14 -6.48
C GLN A 551 9.24 19.36 -6.39
N ALA A 552 9.69 19.69 -5.19
CA ALA A 552 10.69 20.73 -4.94
C ALA A 552 11.56 20.35 -3.74
N LEU A 553 12.85 20.64 -3.82
CA LEU A 553 13.84 20.33 -2.75
C LEU A 553 13.85 18.85 -2.34
N GLY A 554 13.61 17.93 -3.30
CA GLY A 554 13.53 16.50 -3.03
C GLY A 554 12.30 16.05 -2.23
N GLN A 555 11.29 16.94 -2.07
CA GLN A 555 10.05 16.68 -1.33
C GLN A 555 8.83 16.80 -2.23
N ASP A 556 7.80 16.01 -1.92
CA ASP A 556 6.48 16.10 -2.55
C ASP A 556 5.66 17.21 -1.86
N LEU A 557 5.38 18.25 -2.59
CA LEU A 557 4.64 19.43 -2.13
C LEU A 557 3.35 19.63 -2.94
N GLY A 558 2.42 20.40 -2.41
CA GLY A 558 1.22 20.80 -3.13
C GLY A 558 0.70 22.16 -2.72
N ILE A 559 -0.02 22.77 -3.65
CA ILE A 559 -0.78 23.99 -3.42
C ILE A 559 -2.24 23.68 -3.75
N VAL A 560 -3.13 24.23 -2.94
CA VAL A 560 -4.58 24.08 -3.08
C VAL A 560 -5.23 25.45 -3.05
N ALA A 561 -6.11 25.73 -3.99
CA ALA A 561 -7.06 26.83 -3.93
C ALA A 561 -8.46 26.25 -3.68
N PHE A 562 -9.26 26.89 -2.83
CA PHE A 562 -10.56 26.35 -2.47
C PHE A 562 -11.61 27.43 -2.19
N VAL A 563 -12.87 27.01 -2.38
CA VAL A 563 -14.06 27.75 -1.96
C VAL A 563 -14.99 26.77 -1.25
N ASP A 564 -15.38 27.11 -0.05
CA ASP A 564 -16.33 26.36 0.77
C ASP A 564 -17.56 27.22 1.04
N ALA A 565 -18.73 26.60 1.08
CA ALA A 565 -19.98 27.25 1.44
C ALA A 565 -20.77 26.36 2.40
N GLY A 566 -21.51 26.93 3.33
CA GLY A 566 -22.37 26.14 4.20
C GLY A 566 -23.42 26.94 4.92
N GLU A 567 -24.45 26.21 5.32
CA GLU A 567 -25.58 26.75 6.08
C GLU A 567 -26.04 25.71 7.11
N VAL A 568 -26.32 26.19 8.31
CA VAL A 568 -27.03 25.43 9.34
C VAL A 568 -28.35 26.13 9.59
N SER A 569 -29.46 25.43 9.51
CA SER A 569 -30.79 25.97 9.72
C SER A 569 -31.51 25.29 10.89
N THR A 570 -32.38 26.02 11.58
CA THR A 570 -33.25 25.48 12.63
C THR A 570 -34.42 24.66 12.06
N GLY A 571 -34.74 24.86 10.78
CA GLY A 571 -35.70 24.04 10.05
C GLY A 571 -35.14 22.65 9.73
N THR A 572 -35.99 21.70 9.40
CA THR A 572 -35.62 20.30 9.11
C THR A 572 -35.11 20.12 7.68
N THR A 573 -35.52 20.99 6.75
CA THR A 573 -35.09 20.94 5.34
C THR A 573 -33.75 21.64 5.16
N PRO A 574 -32.75 20.99 4.53
CA PRO A 574 -31.50 21.64 4.14
C PRO A 574 -31.77 22.90 3.30
N ALA A 575 -31.19 24.03 3.70
CA ALA A 575 -31.38 25.35 3.11
C ALA A 575 -30.13 25.79 2.32
N PHE A 576 -30.34 26.67 1.32
CA PHE A 576 -29.28 27.22 0.46
C PHE A 576 -29.38 28.74 0.29
N ASP A 577 -30.25 29.40 1.05
CA ASP A 577 -30.56 30.81 0.91
C ASP A 577 -29.66 31.73 1.73
N ARG A 578 -28.98 31.21 2.76
CA ARG A 578 -28.10 31.97 3.64
C ARG A 578 -26.70 31.34 3.77
N LEU A 579 -26.18 30.88 2.67
CA LEU A 579 -24.86 30.24 2.65
C LEU A 579 -23.77 31.19 3.17
N SER A 580 -23.01 30.74 4.15
CA SER A 580 -21.74 31.33 4.58
C SER A 580 -20.64 30.83 3.67
N VAL A 581 -19.97 31.73 2.93
CA VAL A 581 -18.97 31.41 1.93
C VAL A 581 -17.59 31.80 2.41
N GLY A 582 -16.63 30.89 2.34
CA GLY A 582 -15.22 31.13 2.61
C GLY A 582 -14.35 30.70 1.44
N ALA A 583 -13.27 31.42 1.21
CA ALA A 583 -12.29 31.11 0.18
C ALA A 583 -10.88 31.18 0.74
N GLY A 584 -9.96 30.42 0.15
CA GLY A 584 -8.60 30.38 0.63
C GLY A 584 -7.64 29.61 -0.23
N VAL A 585 -6.41 29.58 0.25
CA VAL A 585 -5.31 28.80 -0.34
C VAL A 585 -4.64 27.95 0.75
N GLY A 586 -4.04 26.86 0.35
CA GLY A 586 -3.34 25.98 1.28
C GLY A 586 -2.09 25.35 0.69
N ALA A 587 -1.17 25.06 1.57
CA ALA A 587 0.02 24.24 1.26
C ALA A 587 -0.18 22.81 1.76
N ARG A 588 0.42 21.87 1.05
CA ARG A 588 0.42 20.44 1.37
C ARG A 588 1.86 19.93 1.38
N PHE A 589 2.19 19.17 2.39
CA PHE A 589 3.43 18.41 2.48
C PHE A 589 3.06 16.92 2.55
N TYR A 590 3.35 16.15 1.48
CA TYR A 590 2.96 14.76 1.38
C TYR A 590 3.92 13.87 2.14
N THR A 591 3.40 13.06 3.05
CA THR A 591 4.15 12.09 3.85
C THR A 591 3.61 10.68 3.64
N GLY A 592 4.32 9.65 4.09
CA GLY A 592 3.88 8.25 3.98
C GLY A 592 2.59 7.92 4.74
N PHE A 593 2.13 8.80 5.65
CA PHE A 593 0.88 8.67 6.42
C PHE A 593 -0.19 9.69 6.02
N GLY A 594 -0.01 10.37 4.90
CA GLY A 594 -0.92 11.38 4.37
C GLY A 594 -0.34 12.79 4.35
N PRO A 595 -0.99 13.74 3.67
CA PRO A 595 -0.50 15.11 3.58
C PRO A 595 -0.69 15.86 4.90
N VAL A 596 0.35 16.58 5.34
CA VAL A 596 0.23 17.67 6.32
C VAL A 596 -0.24 18.91 5.58
N ARG A 597 -1.31 19.54 6.04
CA ARG A 597 -1.89 20.73 5.40
C ARG A 597 -1.84 21.96 6.28
N VAL A 598 -1.61 23.10 5.64
CA VAL A 598 -1.73 24.43 6.21
C VAL A 598 -2.60 25.25 5.27
N ASP A 599 -3.77 25.67 5.74
CA ASP A 599 -4.73 26.45 4.95
C ASP A 599 -4.89 27.85 5.56
N VAL A 600 -5.01 28.85 4.71
CA VAL A 600 -5.34 30.23 5.04
C VAL A 600 -6.61 30.59 4.30
N ALA A 601 -7.62 31.07 5.03
CA ALA A 601 -8.93 31.36 4.46
C ALA A 601 -9.54 32.62 5.02
N THR A 602 -10.43 33.24 4.24
CA THR A 602 -11.20 34.42 4.60
C THR A 602 -12.70 34.15 4.37
N PRO A 603 -13.59 34.61 5.26
CA PRO A 603 -15.02 34.61 4.99
C PRO A 603 -15.37 35.70 3.96
N ILE A 604 -16.06 35.32 2.89
CA ILE A 604 -16.47 36.24 1.82
C ILE A 604 -17.64 37.10 2.29
N ASN A 605 -18.65 36.50 2.91
CA ASN A 605 -19.82 37.17 3.47
C ASN A 605 -19.78 37.22 5.01
N ARG A 606 -18.76 37.89 5.52
CA ARG A 606 -18.43 38.01 6.95
C ARG A 606 -19.56 38.66 7.74
N ARG A 607 -19.89 38.05 8.88
CA ARG A 607 -20.78 38.67 9.91
C ARG A 607 -19.98 39.46 10.92
N GLN A 608 -20.66 40.30 11.68
CA GLN A 608 -20.04 40.99 12.80
C GLN A 608 -19.51 39.97 13.83
N GLY A 609 -18.25 40.10 14.21
CA GLY A 609 -17.57 39.18 15.13
C GLY A 609 -16.82 38.02 14.45
N ASP A 610 -17.00 37.80 13.16
CA ASP A 610 -16.18 36.81 12.43
C ASP A 610 -14.77 37.38 12.18
N PRO A 611 -13.71 36.54 12.30
CA PRO A 611 -12.34 36.95 12.00
C PRO A 611 -12.19 37.30 10.50
N ARG A 612 -11.18 38.11 10.17
CA ARG A 612 -10.88 38.42 8.77
C ARG A 612 -10.14 37.31 8.06
N ILE A 613 -9.25 36.64 8.79
CA ILE A 613 -8.41 35.55 8.27
C ILE A 613 -8.38 34.45 9.33
N VAL A 614 -8.46 33.20 8.87
CA VAL A 614 -8.38 32.00 9.72
C VAL A 614 -7.31 31.08 9.17
N PHE A 615 -6.50 30.54 10.06
CA PHE A 615 -5.47 29.56 9.75
C PHE A 615 -5.90 28.17 10.23
N TYR A 616 -5.62 27.14 9.42
CA TYR A 616 -5.89 25.76 9.78
C TYR A 616 -4.64 24.93 9.55
N VAL A 617 -4.29 24.10 10.52
CA VAL A 617 -3.22 23.11 10.41
C VAL A 617 -3.82 21.76 10.76
N SER A 618 -3.62 20.76 9.91
CA SER A 618 -4.10 19.39 10.16
C SER A 618 -3.39 18.36 9.27
N ILE A 619 -3.65 17.08 9.53
CA ILE A 619 -3.15 15.95 8.74
C ILE A 619 -4.32 15.38 7.91
N GLY A 620 -4.07 14.99 6.67
CA GLY A 620 -5.06 14.51 5.70
C GLY A 620 -5.58 15.60 4.77
N GLN A 621 -6.31 15.20 3.73
CA GLN A 621 -7.04 16.14 2.86
C GLN A 621 -8.25 16.72 3.60
N ALA A 622 -8.87 17.78 3.06
CA ALA A 622 -10.06 18.37 3.66
C ALA A 622 -11.28 17.44 3.53
N PHE A 623 -11.34 16.65 2.44
CA PHE A 623 -12.32 15.60 2.15
C PHE A 623 -11.79 14.62 1.11
#